data_cd5d565d3dc8ef18cc1783a9b68c08a9
#
_entry.id   cd5d565d3dc8ef18cc1783a9b68c08a9
#
_cell.length_a   1.000
_cell.length_b   1.000
_cell.length_c   1.000
_cell.angle_alpha   90.00
_cell.angle_beta   90.00
_cell.angle_gamma   90.00
#
_symmetry.space_group_name_H-M   'P 1'
#
loop_
_entity.id
_entity.type
_entity.pdbx_description
1 polymer ?
#
loop_
_entity_poly.entity_id
_entity_poly.type
_entity_poly.pdbx_seq_one_letter_code
_entity_poly.pdbx_strand_id
1 'polypeptide(L)'
;MLFRSRVFRKVWEMACWAGFLAGRESARLMLPHGQGNIFFTGATASLRGGSGFAAFASAKFGLRAVAQSMARELGPQNIHVAHLIIDSGVDTAWVRERREQLWGKEALNNPDLLMPPASVAASFWQLYQQPRSAWTFELEIRPFGEKW
;
A
#
# COMPACT_ATOMS: atom_id res chain seq x y z
N MET A 1 3.17 21.76 12.36
CA MET A 1 2.35 22.50 11.37
C MET A 1 2.01 21.59 10.21
N LEU A 2 0.75 21.22 10.10
CA LEU A 2 0.25 20.16 9.24
C LEU A 2 0.14 20.51 7.74
N PHE A 3 0.10 21.80 7.42
CA PHE A 3 -0.15 22.28 6.05
C PHE A 3 1.06 22.94 5.40
N ARG A 4 2.24 22.32 5.52
CA ARG A 4 3.43 22.79 4.78
C ARG A 4 3.39 22.28 3.35
N SER A 5 3.17 23.14 2.37
CA SER A 5 3.09 22.81 0.93
C SER A 5 4.28 21.97 0.46
N ARG A 6 5.49 22.27 0.93
CA ARG A 6 6.70 21.51 0.60
C ARG A 6 6.63 20.06 1.09
N VAL A 7 6.12 19.82 2.30
CA VAL A 7 5.95 18.46 2.85
C VAL A 7 4.87 17.72 2.10
N PHE A 8 3.73 18.35 1.86
CA PHE A 8 2.63 17.79 1.09
C PHE A 8 3.11 17.32 -0.29
N ARG A 9 3.76 18.21 -1.04
CA ARG A 9 4.30 17.89 -2.37
C ARG A 9 5.29 16.73 -2.31
N LYS A 10 6.26 16.77 -1.38
CA LYS A 10 7.28 15.73 -1.25
C LYS A 10 6.68 14.36 -0.96
N VAL A 11 5.74 14.27 -0.04
CA VAL A 11 5.06 13.01 0.29
C VAL A 11 4.25 12.50 -0.91
N TRP A 12 3.58 13.38 -1.63
CA TRP A 12 2.83 13.02 -2.83
C TRP A 12 3.74 12.52 -3.95
N GLU A 13 4.86 13.19 -4.17
CA GLU A 13 5.88 12.77 -5.14
C GLU A 13 6.46 11.39 -4.79
N MET A 14 6.74 11.14 -3.52
CA MET A 14 7.35 9.87 -3.06
C MET A 14 6.38 8.69 -3.11
N ALA A 15 5.11 8.88 -2.91
CA ALA A 15 4.14 7.78 -2.86
C ALA A 15 3.30 7.67 -4.14
N CYS A 16 2.60 8.72 -4.56
CA CYS A 16 1.71 8.65 -5.70
C CYS A 16 2.48 8.73 -7.03
N TRP A 17 3.28 9.78 -7.22
CA TRP A 17 4.02 9.99 -8.47
C TRP A 17 5.06 8.90 -8.72
N ALA A 18 5.85 8.55 -7.72
CA ALA A 18 6.82 7.46 -7.85
C ALA A 18 6.15 6.10 -8.13
N GLY A 19 5.00 5.84 -7.50
CA GLY A 19 4.21 4.65 -7.78
C GLY A 19 3.70 4.62 -9.23
N PHE A 20 3.20 5.75 -9.75
CA PHE A 20 2.82 5.87 -11.16
C PHE A 20 3.99 5.60 -12.09
N LEU A 21 5.16 6.20 -11.84
CA LEU A 21 6.36 5.98 -12.68
C LEU A 21 6.80 4.53 -12.67
N ALA A 22 6.85 3.90 -11.50
CA ALA A 22 7.21 2.48 -11.37
C ALA A 22 6.21 1.58 -12.11
N GLY A 23 4.91 1.82 -11.93
CA GLY A 23 3.85 1.06 -12.61
C GLY A 23 3.93 1.22 -14.13
N ARG A 24 4.12 2.44 -14.63
CA ARG A 24 4.27 2.73 -16.07
C ARG A 24 5.45 1.97 -16.68
N GLU A 25 6.63 2.04 -16.06
CA GLU A 25 7.81 1.36 -16.59
C GLU A 25 7.69 -0.17 -16.50
N SER A 26 7.09 -0.68 -15.41
CA SER A 26 6.77 -2.10 -15.29
C SER A 26 5.82 -2.56 -16.40
N ALA A 27 4.75 -1.82 -16.66
CA ALA A 27 3.82 -2.11 -17.74
C ALA A 27 4.52 -2.11 -19.10
N ARG A 28 5.35 -1.09 -19.38
CA ARG A 28 6.11 -0.99 -20.63
C ARG A 28 7.01 -2.21 -20.88
N LEU A 29 7.60 -2.77 -19.82
CA LEU A 29 8.46 -3.95 -19.91
C LEU A 29 7.65 -5.26 -20.00
N MET A 30 6.46 -5.34 -19.38
CA MET A 30 5.66 -6.55 -19.35
C MET A 30 4.75 -6.73 -20.57
N LEU A 31 4.23 -5.63 -21.14
CA LEU A 31 3.32 -5.66 -22.29
C LEU A 31 3.84 -6.45 -23.48
N PRO A 32 5.12 -6.33 -23.91
CA PRO A 32 5.65 -7.13 -25.01
C PRO A 32 5.66 -8.64 -24.74
N HIS A 33 5.64 -9.04 -23.46
CA HIS A 33 5.63 -10.44 -23.05
C HIS A 33 4.21 -11.01 -22.84
N GLY A 34 3.18 -10.15 -22.87
CA GLY A 34 1.78 -10.53 -22.69
C GLY A 34 1.48 -11.16 -21.32
N GLN A 35 2.29 -10.88 -20.30
CA GLN A 35 2.08 -11.34 -18.94
C GLN A 35 2.88 -10.50 -17.93
N GLY A 36 2.36 -10.39 -16.71
CA GLY A 36 3.05 -9.70 -15.63
C GLY A 36 2.19 -9.47 -14.41
N ASN A 37 2.82 -9.01 -13.33
CA ASN A 37 2.17 -8.66 -12.08
C ASN A 37 2.71 -7.32 -11.59
N ILE A 38 1.82 -6.40 -11.26
CA ILE A 38 2.14 -5.08 -10.69
C ILE A 38 1.32 -4.92 -9.41
N PHE A 39 2.00 -4.92 -8.26
CA PHE A 39 1.33 -4.79 -6.97
C PHE A 39 1.69 -3.49 -6.29
N PHE A 40 0.67 -2.71 -5.96
CA PHE A 40 0.81 -1.44 -5.24
C PHE A 40 0.55 -1.64 -3.75
N THR A 41 1.42 -1.08 -2.92
CA THR A 41 1.26 -1.10 -1.47
C THR A 41 0.40 0.07 -1.01
N GLY A 42 -0.80 -0.22 -0.56
CA GLY A 42 -1.71 0.70 0.10
C GLY A 42 -1.45 0.80 1.61
N ALA A 43 -2.29 1.57 2.26
CA ALA A 43 -2.28 1.79 3.70
C ALA A 43 -3.69 2.14 4.17
N THR A 44 -3.95 2.19 5.49
CA THR A 44 -5.13 2.83 6.09
C THR A 44 -5.47 4.15 5.39
N ALA A 45 -4.44 4.94 5.10
CA ALA A 45 -4.53 6.23 4.42
C ALA A 45 -4.98 6.15 2.95
N SER A 46 -5.12 4.96 2.37
CA SER A 46 -5.76 4.75 1.06
C SER A 46 -7.29 4.71 1.13
N LEU A 47 -7.84 4.53 2.34
CA LEU A 47 -9.27 4.37 2.59
C LEU A 47 -9.88 5.56 3.33
N ARG A 48 -9.13 6.17 4.25
CA ARG A 48 -9.61 7.26 5.09
C ARG A 48 -8.51 8.27 5.40
N GLY A 49 -8.88 9.54 5.46
CA GLY A 49 -8.02 10.60 5.98
C GLY A 49 -8.04 10.58 7.52
N GLY A 50 -6.95 11.03 8.12
CA GLY A 50 -6.83 11.22 9.56
C GLY A 50 -6.27 12.59 9.90
N SER A 51 -6.51 13.06 11.13
CA SER A 51 -5.89 14.29 11.62
C SER A 51 -4.37 14.17 11.54
N GLY A 52 -3.70 15.13 10.92
CA GLY A 52 -2.25 15.09 10.72
C GLY A 52 -1.75 14.35 9.49
N PHE A 53 -2.60 13.63 8.77
CA PHE A 53 -2.21 12.77 7.66
C PHE A 53 -2.62 13.28 6.28
N ALA A 54 -3.01 14.55 6.12
CA ALA A 54 -3.51 15.08 4.85
C ALA A 54 -2.57 14.79 3.65
N ALA A 55 -1.27 15.00 3.80
CA ALA A 55 -0.30 14.72 2.75
C ALA A 55 -0.22 13.22 2.41
N PHE A 56 -0.14 12.37 3.44
CA PHE A 56 -0.02 10.93 3.27
C PHE A 56 -1.31 10.32 2.72
N ALA A 57 -2.46 10.73 3.24
CA ALA A 57 -3.75 10.24 2.76
C ALA A 57 -3.99 10.66 1.30
N SER A 58 -3.77 11.91 0.93
CA SER A 58 -3.92 12.35 -0.47
C SER A 58 -3.03 11.55 -1.42
N ALA A 59 -1.79 11.26 -1.01
CA ALA A 59 -0.86 10.48 -1.81
C ALA A 59 -1.29 9.01 -1.96
N LYS A 60 -1.78 8.40 -0.88
CA LYS A 60 -2.22 6.99 -0.89
C LYS A 60 -3.57 6.81 -1.58
N PHE A 61 -4.51 7.74 -1.48
CA PHE A 61 -5.72 7.75 -2.31
C PHE A 61 -5.38 7.92 -3.80
N GLY A 62 -4.44 8.84 -4.12
CA GLY A 62 -3.95 9.01 -5.49
C GLY A 62 -3.32 7.73 -6.04
N LEU A 63 -2.48 7.05 -5.25
CA LEU A 63 -1.88 5.77 -5.64
C LEU A 63 -2.94 4.68 -5.88
N ARG A 64 -3.98 4.60 -5.03
CA ARG A 64 -5.11 3.69 -5.22
C ARG A 64 -5.83 3.95 -6.53
N ALA A 65 -6.07 5.24 -6.87
CA ALA A 65 -6.69 5.62 -8.13
C ALA A 65 -5.83 5.25 -9.34
N VAL A 66 -4.51 5.43 -9.26
CA VAL A 66 -3.55 4.95 -10.27
C VAL A 66 -3.63 3.44 -10.44
N ALA A 67 -3.60 2.68 -9.35
CA ALA A 67 -3.72 1.22 -9.38
C ALA A 67 -5.03 0.76 -10.02
N GLN A 68 -6.16 1.42 -9.70
CA GLN A 68 -7.47 1.13 -10.28
C GLN A 68 -7.52 1.34 -11.80
N SER A 69 -6.94 2.45 -12.27
CA SER A 69 -6.88 2.77 -13.69
C SER A 69 -6.01 1.77 -14.44
N MET A 70 -4.82 1.49 -13.89
CA MET A 70 -3.89 0.52 -14.49
C MET A 70 -4.46 -0.90 -14.51
N ALA A 71 -5.21 -1.31 -13.48
CA ALA A 71 -5.85 -2.63 -13.46
C ALA A 71 -6.87 -2.80 -14.60
N ARG A 72 -7.66 -1.75 -14.89
CA ARG A 72 -8.64 -1.76 -15.99
C ARG A 72 -7.99 -1.74 -17.36
N GLU A 73 -6.90 -1.00 -17.49
CA GLU A 73 -6.18 -0.84 -18.76
C GLU A 73 -5.32 -2.06 -19.10
N LEU A 74 -4.64 -2.63 -18.12
CA LEU A 74 -3.66 -3.70 -18.30
C LEU A 74 -4.24 -5.12 -18.11
N GLY A 75 -5.33 -5.26 -17.38
CA GLY A 75 -5.98 -6.55 -17.16
C GLY A 75 -6.37 -7.26 -18.46
N PRO A 76 -7.00 -6.59 -19.45
CA PRO A 76 -7.28 -7.20 -20.76
C PRO A 76 -6.02 -7.66 -21.49
N GLN A 77 -4.85 -7.12 -21.16
CA GLN A 77 -3.55 -7.43 -21.72
C GLN A 77 -2.79 -8.50 -20.92
N ASN A 78 -3.49 -9.21 -20.04
CA ASN A 78 -2.96 -10.28 -19.20
C ASN A 78 -1.89 -9.82 -18.20
N ILE A 79 -2.00 -8.60 -17.69
CA ILE A 79 -1.15 -8.10 -16.60
C ILE A 79 -2.03 -7.93 -15.36
N HIS A 80 -1.70 -8.67 -14.31
CA HIS A 80 -2.41 -8.59 -13.03
C HIS A 80 -1.95 -7.37 -12.25
N VAL A 81 -2.82 -6.40 -12.05
CA VAL A 81 -2.57 -5.24 -11.19
C VAL A 81 -3.40 -5.35 -9.93
N ALA A 82 -2.75 -5.32 -8.76
CA ALA A 82 -3.45 -5.35 -7.48
C ALA A 82 -2.95 -4.27 -6.52
N HIS A 83 -3.81 -3.90 -5.58
CA HIS A 83 -3.56 -2.94 -4.52
C HIS A 83 -3.76 -3.61 -3.16
N LEU A 84 -2.66 -3.86 -2.43
CA LEU A 84 -2.69 -4.45 -1.10
C LEU A 84 -2.73 -3.34 -0.06
N ILE A 85 -3.83 -3.24 0.67
CA ILE A 85 -4.02 -2.29 1.77
C ILE A 85 -3.50 -2.91 3.06
N ILE A 86 -2.46 -2.30 3.62
CA ILE A 86 -1.91 -2.66 4.93
C ILE A 86 -2.56 -1.72 5.96
N ASP A 87 -3.63 -2.18 6.62
CA ASP A 87 -4.39 -1.36 7.57
C ASP A 87 -3.86 -1.56 8.98
N SER A 88 -2.63 -1.22 9.22
CA SER A 88 -1.92 -1.02 10.49
C SER A 88 -0.42 -0.80 10.25
N GLY A 89 0.37 -0.84 11.33
CA GLY A 89 1.83 -0.83 11.25
C GLY A 89 2.42 -2.22 10.92
N VAL A 90 3.42 -2.24 10.06
CA VAL A 90 4.26 -3.42 9.87
C VAL A 90 5.31 -3.47 10.98
N ASP A 91 5.55 -4.64 11.56
CA ASP A 91 6.47 -4.85 12.68
C ASP A 91 7.93 -4.69 12.24
N THR A 92 8.41 -3.46 12.27
CA THR A 92 9.78 -3.07 12.00
C THR A 92 10.34 -2.26 13.17
N ALA A 93 11.65 -2.23 13.33
CA ALA A 93 12.30 -1.44 14.38
C ALA A 93 11.85 0.03 14.35
N TRP A 94 11.77 0.62 13.15
CA TRP A 94 11.32 2.01 12.98
C TRP A 94 9.87 2.22 13.41
N VAL A 95 8.96 1.31 13.08
CA VAL A 95 7.53 1.41 13.48
C VAL A 95 7.39 1.24 14.98
N ARG A 96 8.12 0.31 15.60
CA ARG A 96 8.14 0.11 17.06
C ARG A 96 8.62 1.36 17.77
N GLU A 97 9.77 1.90 17.38
CA GLU A 97 10.32 3.14 17.93
C GLU A 97 9.34 4.31 17.78
N ARG A 98 8.72 4.46 16.61
CA ARG A 98 7.74 5.51 16.35
C ARG A 98 6.48 5.39 17.20
N ARG A 99 5.99 4.17 17.41
CA ARG A 99 4.85 3.92 18.32
C ARG A 99 5.20 4.24 19.76
N GLU A 100 6.36 3.81 20.23
CA GLU A 100 6.84 4.10 21.58
C GLU A 100 6.94 5.62 21.83
N GLN A 101 7.47 6.37 20.86
CA GLN A 101 7.57 7.83 20.95
C GLN A 101 6.20 8.53 21.01
N LEU A 102 5.20 8.01 20.30
CA LEU A 102 3.87 8.65 20.20
C LEU A 102 2.92 8.25 21.31
N TRP A 103 3.00 7.02 21.79
CA TRP A 103 2.00 6.44 22.72
C TRP A 103 2.60 5.74 23.94
N GLY A 104 3.95 5.82 24.12
CA GLY A 104 4.65 5.20 25.24
C GLY A 104 4.93 3.70 25.01
N LYS A 105 5.75 3.14 25.91
CA LYS A 105 6.18 1.73 25.84
C LYS A 105 5.02 0.74 25.90
N GLU A 106 3.97 1.07 26.63
CA GLU A 106 2.79 0.22 26.79
C GLU A 106 2.05 -0.04 25.46
N ALA A 107 2.21 0.85 24.47
CA ALA A 107 1.64 0.68 23.13
C ALA A 107 2.22 -0.51 22.36
N LEU A 108 3.29 -1.14 22.88
CA LEU A 108 3.92 -2.31 22.28
C LEU A 108 3.64 -3.62 23.06
N ASN A 109 2.88 -3.55 24.17
CA ASN A 109 2.60 -4.70 25.02
C ASN A 109 1.63 -5.70 24.38
N ASN A 110 0.80 -5.25 23.43
CA ASN A 110 -0.06 -6.15 22.68
C ASN A 110 0.68 -6.65 21.41
N PRO A 111 1.04 -7.94 21.32
CA PRO A 111 1.75 -8.49 20.18
C PRO A 111 0.90 -8.50 18.89
N ASP A 112 -0.43 -8.41 19.02
CA ASP A 112 -1.36 -8.48 17.90
C ASP A 112 -1.62 -7.10 17.23
N LEU A 113 -0.90 -6.05 17.62
CA LEU A 113 -1.07 -4.70 17.05
C LEU A 113 -0.24 -4.41 15.81
N LEU A 114 0.78 -5.21 15.55
CA LEU A 114 1.66 -5.01 14.40
C LEU A 114 1.69 -6.27 13.54
N MET A 115 1.72 -6.08 12.23
CA MET A 115 1.84 -7.20 11.29
C MET A 115 3.29 -7.63 11.12
N PRO A 116 3.64 -8.91 11.32
CA PRO A 116 4.93 -9.41 10.93
C PRO A 116 5.20 -9.20 9.43
N PRO A 117 6.40 -8.77 9.02
CA PRO A 117 6.76 -8.62 7.59
C PRO A 117 6.49 -9.90 6.77
N ALA A 118 6.71 -11.07 7.37
CA ALA A 118 6.43 -12.36 6.73
C ALA A 118 4.95 -12.54 6.37
N SER A 119 4.02 -12.07 7.21
CA SER A 119 2.58 -12.14 6.92
C SER A 119 2.17 -11.23 5.77
N VAL A 120 2.79 -10.04 5.70
CA VAL A 120 2.60 -9.12 4.57
C VAL A 120 3.15 -9.73 3.27
N ALA A 121 4.34 -10.30 3.31
CA ALA A 121 4.94 -10.98 2.16
C ALA A 121 4.10 -12.18 1.68
N ALA A 122 3.55 -12.97 2.60
CA ALA A 122 2.63 -14.07 2.28
C ALA A 122 1.39 -13.59 1.53
N SER A 123 0.84 -12.42 1.89
CA SER A 123 -0.32 -11.84 1.19
C SER A 123 0.02 -11.41 -0.25
N PHE A 124 1.20 -10.83 -0.48
CA PHE A 124 1.68 -10.58 -1.85
C PHE A 124 1.90 -11.85 -2.64
N TRP A 125 2.43 -12.90 -2.00
CA TRP A 125 2.62 -14.20 -2.64
C TRP A 125 1.29 -14.84 -3.04
N GLN A 126 0.26 -14.75 -2.20
CA GLN A 126 -1.10 -15.21 -2.53
C GLN A 126 -1.67 -14.47 -3.74
N LEU A 127 -1.49 -13.15 -3.84
CA LEU A 127 -1.89 -12.38 -5.03
C LEU A 127 -1.16 -12.85 -6.29
N TYR A 128 0.15 -13.09 -6.18
CA TYR A 128 0.97 -13.56 -7.29
C TYR A 128 0.56 -14.93 -7.83
N GLN A 129 0.12 -15.85 -6.95
CA GLN A 129 -0.27 -17.21 -7.31
C GLN A 129 -1.69 -17.32 -7.90
N GLN A 130 -2.46 -16.25 -7.93
CA GLN A 130 -3.85 -16.29 -8.41
C GLN A 130 -3.93 -16.62 -9.89
N PRO A 131 -4.83 -17.55 -10.27
CA PRO A 131 -5.06 -17.86 -11.67
C PRO A 131 -5.75 -16.66 -12.36
N ARG A 132 -5.50 -16.53 -13.66
CA ARG A 132 -6.11 -15.47 -14.50
C ARG A 132 -7.65 -15.43 -14.42
N SER A 133 -8.29 -16.55 -14.10
CA SER A 133 -9.75 -16.65 -13.96
C SER A 133 -10.29 -16.00 -12.69
N ALA A 134 -9.41 -15.62 -11.72
CA ALA A 134 -9.85 -15.11 -10.42
C ALA A 134 -8.80 -14.16 -9.80
N TRP A 135 -8.52 -13.07 -10.48
CA TRP A 135 -7.61 -12.04 -9.98
C TRP A 135 -8.30 -11.10 -8.97
N THR A 136 -7.68 -10.90 -7.84
CA THR A 136 -8.05 -9.88 -6.87
C THR A 136 -7.45 -8.53 -7.28
N PHE A 137 -8.28 -7.50 -7.39
CA PHE A 137 -7.76 -6.14 -7.55
C PHE A 137 -7.35 -5.52 -6.22
N GLU A 138 -8.17 -5.63 -5.19
CA GLU A 138 -7.90 -4.99 -3.89
C GLU A 138 -8.04 -5.99 -2.75
N LEU A 139 -7.02 -6.06 -1.92
CA LEU A 139 -6.98 -6.89 -0.71
C LEU A 139 -6.59 -6.01 0.47
N GLU A 140 -7.36 -6.10 1.55
CA GLU A 140 -7.06 -5.42 2.81
C GLU A 140 -6.62 -6.45 3.86
N ILE A 141 -5.51 -6.16 4.51
CA ILE A 141 -4.99 -6.98 5.61
C ILE A 141 -4.77 -6.12 6.85
N ARG A 142 -5.02 -6.69 8.01
CA ARG A 142 -4.81 -6.06 9.31
C ARG A 142 -4.46 -7.09 10.38
N PRO A 143 -3.75 -6.70 11.43
CA PRO A 143 -3.51 -7.59 12.57
C PRO A 143 -4.79 -7.68 13.42
N PHE A 144 -4.92 -8.76 14.18
CA PHE A 144 -6.09 -9.04 15.01
C PHE A 144 -6.42 -7.93 16.01
N GLY A 145 -5.40 -7.27 16.55
CA GLY A 145 -5.58 -6.20 17.54
C GLY A 145 -5.90 -4.81 16.97
N GLU A 146 -5.95 -4.65 15.64
CA GLU A 146 -6.32 -3.36 15.03
C GLU A 146 -7.82 -3.12 15.17
N LYS A 147 -8.19 -1.91 15.60
CA LYS A 147 -9.60 -1.52 15.73
C LYS A 147 -10.16 -1.00 14.41
N TRP A 148 -11.39 -1.38 14.15
CA TRP A 148 -12.15 -0.88 12.99
C TRP A 148 -12.57 0.58 13.15
#